data_a15cb3cb24033e7f2933f64146c03376
#
_entry.id   a15cb3cb24033e7f2933f64146c03376
#
_cell.length_a   1.000
_cell.length_b   1.000
_cell.length_c   1.000
_cell.angle_alpha   90.00
_cell.angle_beta   90.00
_cell.angle_gamma   90.00
#
_symmetry.space_group_name_H-M   'P 1'
#
loop_
_entity.id
_entity.type
_entity.pdbx_description
1 polymer ?
#
loop_
_entity_poly.entity_id
_entity_poly.type
_entity_poly.pdbx_seq_one_letter_code
_entity_poly.pdbx_strand_id
1 'polypeptide(L)'
;YKRQGSDLARHPTPHVKALLGEAVTQQLLADLKKSGQYHSELTISRAGQDRVWVLEASIREGDGFEIGMQEVTVHARRAATFQEIAERDDLTGLSNLVGLRRILGRQLSQLRASSPLSCVYVDILAFGDINHVFGRDAGDAVLRAVGDHLRKQISPPAAVGRVRDDQFLLVLPGNELTLTRSQATLLLTMLSRTPVEYRGMSIPLRVSIGAVECVSGMNAEQLIESARLACQLSRQEGAPHPYAVMADSPALADADPSRQFGHQLRQKLPEAQIRLHAQAITSLRRDAVQSLTVLPRLLTSNGQLQLPNRLLQAAAQQGASGMLDRMLLTQILHTLNTQPNTLPEDGVVIFRLSPLSLAEPGFTGNLIRLLGAADERNAAINSRLCIELSSQSLIYDPEGSQAFLKDLRLMSIHSGIDLTDSESNQIPIHMLAQLSVRHIRLDGRRFADLATNPHAQREITAIRTLCESMGIECLLDQVNNPLDLRPLKELGIDLVQGSALAAVRPLGDVLAGREDEGLLPAGVMIPV
;
A
#
# COMPACT_ATOMS: atom_id res chain seq x y z
N TYR A 1 37.87 8.03 -25.41
CA TYR A 1 38.98 8.77 -26.06
C TYR A 1 39.82 9.40 -24.97
N LYS A 2 41.05 8.91 -24.76
CA LYS A 2 42.03 9.52 -23.85
C LYS A 2 42.89 10.46 -24.68
N ARG A 3 42.93 11.75 -24.39
CA ARG A 3 44.00 12.67 -24.80
C ARG A 3 44.48 13.40 -23.56
N GLN A 4 45.79 13.36 -23.38
CA GLN A 4 46.56 14.15 -22.43
C GLN A 4 46.72 15.57 -22.96
N GLY A 5 46.62 16.55 -22.08
CA GLY A 5 47.25 17.84 -22.30
C GLY A 5 46.37 19.06 -22.07
N SER A 6 46.98 20.06 -21.57
CA SER A 6 46.57 21.38 -21.16
C SER A 6 45.78 22.24 -22.17
N ASP A 7 45.51 21.77 -23.38
CA ASP A 7 44.78 22.52 -24.40
C ASP A 7 43.26 22.27 -24.42
N LEU A 8 42.77 21.25 -23.70
CA LEU A 8 41.36 20.88 -23.70
C LEU A 8 40.49 21.77 -22.80
N ALA A 9 41.09 22.45 -21.83
CA ALA A 9 40.38 23.33 -20.90
C ALA A 9 39.94 24.66 -21.54
N ARG A 10 40.50 25.06 -22.65
CA ARG A 10 40.18 26.33 -23.31
C ARG A 10 39.24 26.21 -24.51
N HIS A 11 39.23 25.07 -25.22
CA HIS A 11 38.29 24.83 -26.31
C HIS A 11 37.90 23.34 -26.35
N PRO A 12 36.62 22.98 -26.18
CA PRO A 12 36.16 21.62 -26.45
C PRO A 12 36.50 21.29 -27.90
N THR A 13 37.06 20.08 -28.12
CA THR A 13 37.40 19.66 -29.48
C THR A 13 36.19 19.77 -30.40
N PRO A 14 36.35 20.14 -31.67
CA PRO A 14 35.26 20.21 -32.65
C PRO A 14 34.40 18.93 -32.68
N HIS A 15 34.98 17.79 -32.33
CA HIS A 15 34.29 16.50 -32.27
C HIS A 15 33.30 16.39 -31.12
N VAL A 16 33.56 16.96 -29.94
CA VAL A 16 32.62 16.96 -28.79
C VAL A 16 31.43 17.86 -29.08
N LYS A 17 31.68 19.06 -29.63
CA LYS A 17 30.61 19.96 -30.08
C LYS A 17 29.77 19.37 -31.21
N ALA A 18 30.37 18.65 -32.15
CA ALA A 18 29.67 17.99 -33.25
C ALA A 18 28.80 16.80 -32.77
N LEU A 19 29.20 16.13 -31.68
CA LEU A 19 28.49 14.97 -31.12
C LEU A 19 27.37 15.39 -30.17
N LEU A 20 27.58 16.37 -29.31
CA LEU A 20 26.69 16.73 -28.22
C LEU A 20 25.83 17.97 -28.53
N GLY A 21 26.18 18.74 -29.54
CA GLY A 21 25.58 20.04 -29.79
C GLY A 21 26.13 21.13 -28.86
N GLU A 22 25.94 22.38 -29.25
CA GLU A 22 26.56 23.53 -28.57
C GLU A 22 25.97 23.76 -27.16
N ALA A 23 24.66 23.63 -27.01
CA ALA A 23 23.98 23.86 -25.75
C ALA A 23 24.41 22.84 -24.65
N VAL A 24 24.45 21.55 -24.97
CA VAL A 24 24.87 20.49 -24.05
C VAL A 24 26.37 20.63 -23.70
N THR A 25 27.20 21.03 -24.67
CA THR A 25 28.63 21.24 -24.42
C THR A 25 28.87 22.43 -23.48
N GLN A 26 28.11 23.52 -23.62
CA GLN A 26 28.22 24.68 -22.74
C GLN A 26 27.78 24.35 -21.31
N GLN A 27 26.70 23.58 -21.17
CA GLN A 27 26.21 23.15 -19.86
C GLN A 27 27.18 22.20 -19.16
N LEU A 28 27.74 21.23 -19.90
CA LEU A 28 28.78 20.33 -19.42
C LEU A 28 29.98 21.08 -18.86
N LEU A 29 30.48 22.09 -19.61
CA LEU A 29 31.63 22.89 -19.18
C LEU A 29 31.31 23.78 -17.95
N ALA A 30 30.08 24.31 -17.86
CA ALA A 30 29.65 25.09 -16.74
C ALA A 30 29.55 24.24 -15.45
N ASP A 31 28.97 23.06 -15.55
CA ASP A 31 28.79 22.15 -14.42
C ASP A 31 30.14 21.53 -13.97
N LEU A 32 31.02 21.17 -14.89
CA LEU A 32 32.38 20.74 -14.55
C LEU A 32 33.17 21.82 -13.81
N LYS A 33 33.03 23.09 -14.19
CA LYS A 33 33.68 24.20 -13.48
C LYS A 33 33.10 24.42 -12.06
N LYS A 34 31.82 24.11 -11.86
CA LYS A 34 31.10 24.35 -10.60
C LYS A 34 31.23 23.21 -9.61
N SER A 35 31.12 21.96 -10.07
CA SER A 35 31.04 20.77 -9.23
C SER A 35 32.18 19.76 -9.42
N GLY A 36 33.01 19.94 -10.43
CA GLY A 36 34.07 19.00 -10.82
C GLY A 36 33.57 17.73 -11.51
N GLN A 37 32.26 17.54 -11.61
CA GLN A 37 31.61 16.36 -12.20
C GLN A 37 30.40 16.78 -13.03
N TYR A 38 30.09 15.98 -14.05
CA TYR A 38 28.88 16.11 -14.87
C TYR A 38 28.30 14.72 -15.14
N HIS A 39 26.98 14.60 -14.99
CA HIS A 39 26.24 13.41 -15.34
C HIS A 39 24.94 13.81 -16.03
N SER A 40 24.67 13.26 -17.22
CA SER A 40 23.41 13.54 -17.95
C SER A 40 23.07 12.41 -18.91
N GLU A 41 21.78 12.22 -19.14
CA GLU A 41 21.27 11.34 -20.19
C GLU A 41 21.01 12.17 -21.46
N LEU A 42 21.46 11.66 -22.59
CA LEU A 42 21.32 12.29 -23.90
C LEU A 42 20.64 11.35 -24.89
N THR A 43 19.62 11.85 -25.58
CA THR A 43 19.02 11.11 -26.70
C THR A 43 19.67 11.63 -28.00
N ILE A 44 20.34 10.76 -28.71
CA ILE A 44 20.96 11.07 -30.01
C ILE A 44 20.18 10.35 -31.10
N SER A 45 19.50 11.12 -31.94
CA SER A 45 18.80 10.62 -33.13
C SER A 45 19.73 10.51 -34.33
N ARG A 46 19.97 9.32 -34.86
CA ARG A 46 20.78 9.09 -36.05
C ARG A 46 20.09 8.09 -36.98
N ALA A 47 19.95 8.45 -38.24
CA ALA A 47 19.33 7.61 -39.28
C ALA A 47 17.92 7.10 -38.92
N GLY A 48 17.09 7.93 -38.23
CA GLY A 48 15.73 7.57 -37.83
C GLY A 48 15.67 6.64 -36.61
N GLN A 49 16.78 6.41 -35.92
CA GLN A 49 16.83 5.66 -34.67
C GLN A 49 17.30 6.54 -33.51
N ASP A 50 16.48 6.61 -32.45
CA ASP A 50 16.85 7.28 -31.21
C ASP A 50 17.64 6.32 -30.32
N ARG A 51 18.83 6.77 -29.90
CA ARG A 51 19.70 6.06 -28.96
C ARG A 51 19.93 6.91 -27.73
N VAL A 52 19.77 6.29 -26.55
CA VAL A 52 20.01 6.93 -25.27
C VAL A 52 21.42 6.62 -24.80
N TRP A 53 22.12 7.67 -24.43
CA TRP A 53 23.51 7.63 -23.96
C TRP A 53 23.59 8.28 -22.58
N VAL A 54 24.33 7.68 -21.67
CA VAL A 54 24.75 8.31 -20.42
C VAL A 54 26.11 8.94 -20.67
N LEU A 55 26.18 10.23 -20.35
CA LEU A 55 27.39 11.02 -20.43
C LEU A 55 27.87 11.34 -19.01
N GLU A 56 29.06 10.90 -18.69
CA GLU A 56 29.75 11.20 -17.43
C GLU A 56 31.03 11.95 -17.73
N ALA A 57 31.28 13.04 -17.01
CA ALA A 57 32.55 13.74 -17.10
C ALA A 57 33.07 14.12 -15.72
N SER A 58 34.39 14.07 -15.53
CA SER A 58 35.05 14.46 -14.28
C SER A 58 36.36 15.18 -14.56
N ILE A 59 36.75 16.12 -13.67
CA ILE A 59 38.03 16.80 -13.70
C ILE A 59 39.10 15.86 -13.12
N ARG A 60 40.24 15.78 -13.81
CA ARG A 60 41.46 15.11 -13.32
C ARG A 60 42.50 16.12 -12.83
N GLU A 61 43.36 15.67 -11.90
CA GLU A 61 44.51 16.44 -11.48
C GLU A 61 45.38 16.80 -12.71
N GLY A 62 45.63 18.11 -12.94
CA GLY A 62 46.43 18.60 -14.05
C GLY A 62 45.66 19.24 -15.20
N ASP A 63 44.57 19.97 -14.95
CA ASP A 63 43.75 20.75 -15.92
C ASP A 63 43.10 19.96 -17.07
N GLY A 64 42.98 18.64 -16.93
CA GLY A 64 42.29 17.77 -17.88
C GLY A 64 40.90 17.33 -17.36
N PHE A 65 40.01 16.97 -18.29
CA PHE A 65 38.76 16.28 -17.93
C PHE A 65 38.62 14.98 -18.75
N GLU A 66 37.99 14.00 -18.14
CA GLU A 66 37.66 12.73 -18.76
C GLU A 66 36.16 12.69 -19.05
N ILE A 67 35.80 12.30 -20.29
CA ILE A 67 34.40 12.11 -20.69
C ILE A 67 34.21 10.64 -21.02
N GLY A 68 33.27 9.99 -20.29
CA GLY A 68 32.77 8.67 -20.61
C GLY A 68 31.39 8.78 -21.28
N MET A 69 31.15 7.99 -22.31
CA MET A 69 29.82 7.84 -22.91
C MET A 69 29.48 6.36 -22.97
N GLN A 70 28.33 6.00 -22.45
CA GLN A 70 27.83 4.63 -22.49
C GLN A 70 26.44 4.60 -23.14
N GLU A 71 26.28 3.76 -24.16
CA GLU A 71 24.97 3.53 -24.77
C GLU A 71 24.09 2.68 -23.83
N VAL A 72 22.95 3.23 -23.40
CA VAL A 72 21.99 2.58 -22.49
C VAL A 72 20.63 2.32 -23.17
N THR A 73 20.56 2.47 -24.49
CA THR A 73 19.31 2.35 -25.27
C THR A 73 18.53 1.07 -24.97
N VAL A 74 19.22 -0.07 -24.85
CA VAL A 74 18.58 -1.36 -24.56
C VAL A 74 18.04 -1.38 -23.13
N HIS A 75 18.79 -0.85 -22.16
CA HIS A 75 18.37 -0.78 -20.77
C HIS A 75 17.25 0.25 -20.58
N ALA A 76 17.36 1.41 -21.22
CA ALA A 76 16.31 2.43 -21.19
C ALA A 76 15.00 1.94 -21.84
N ARG A 77 15.10 1.24 -22.97
CA ARG A 77 13.92 0.61 -23.60
C ARG A 77 13.31 -0.49 -22.73
N ARG A 78 14.14 -1.34 -22.14
CA ARG A 78 13.67 -2.36 -21.19
C ARG A 78 13.02 -1.72 -19.98
N ALA A 79 13.65 -0.72 -19.38
CA ALA A 79 13.08 0.02 -18.25
C ALA A 79 11.74 0.67 -18.62
N ALA A 80 11.62 1.33 -19.77
CA ALA A 80 10.38 1.90 -20.27
C ALA A 80 9.30 0.84 -20.50
N THR A 81 9.67 -0.33 -21.06
CA THR A 81 8.74 -1.45 -21.26
C THR A 81 8.28 -2.04 -19.92
N PHE A 82 9.20 -2.24 -18.97
CA PHE A 82 8.85 -2.71 -17.62
C PHE A 82 7.95 -1.70 -16.90
N GLN A 83 8.24 -0.41 -17.04
CA GLN A 83 7.43 0.64 -16.47
C GLN A 83 6.03 0.67 -17.11
N GLU A 84 5.92 0.52 -18.43
CA GLU A 84 4.64 0.44 -19.12
C GLU A 84 3.82 -0.77 -18.67
N ILE A 85 4.44 -1.93 -18.50
CA ILE A 85 3.80 -3.14 -17.95
C ILE A 85 3.34 -2.89 -16.51
N ALA A 86 4.21 -2.31 -15.66
CA ALA A 86 3.88 -2.02 -14.27
C ALA A 86 2.75 -1.00 -14.08
N GLU A 87 2.42 -0.21 -15.11
CA GLU A 87 1.37 0.83 -15.08
C GLU A 87 0.06 0.40 -15.73
N ARG A 88 -0.05 -0.84 -16.21
CA ARG A 88 -1.27 -1.39 -16.82
C ARG A 88 -1.94 -2.42 -15.92
N ASP A 89 -3.25 -2.54 -16.07
CA ASP A 89 -4.05 -3.61 -15.49
C ASP A 89 -4.07 -4.80 -16.46
N ASP A 90 -3.62 -5.96 -15.98
CA ASP A 90 -3.43 -7.17 -16.81
C ASP A 90 -4.74 -7.68 -17.41
N LEU A 91 -5.87 -7.48 -16.73
CA LEU A 91 -7.16 -7.97 -17.19
C LEU A 91 -7.78 -7.11 -18.30
N THR A 92 -7.73 -5.78 -18.13
CA THR A 92 -8.42 -4.82 -19.00
C THR A 92 -7.49 -4.12 -19.99
N GLY A 93 -6.16 -4.19 -19.75
CA GLY A 93 -5.15 -3.46 -20.53
C GLY A 93 -5.23 -1.94 -20.39
N LEU A 94 -6.08 -1.43 -19.49
CA LEU A 94 -6.15 -0.01 -19.14
C LEU A 94 -4.97 0.38 -18.22
N SER A 95 -4.83 1.67 -17.94
CA SER A 95 -3.93 2.09 -16.86
C SER A 95 -4.38 1.49 -15.53
N ASN A 96 -3.45 1.02 -14.71
CA ASN A 96 -3.73 0.69 -13.32
C ASN A 96 -3.61 1.95 -12.44
N LEU A 97 -3.80 1.82 -11.13
CA LEU A 97 -3.73 2.95 -10.19
C LEU A 97 -2.38 3.68 -10.24
N VAL A 98 -1.26 2.96 -10.44
CA VAL A 98 0.08 3.56 -10.56
C VAL A 98 0.17 4.42 -11.83
N GLY A 99 -0.29 3.89 -12.95
CA GLY A 99 -0.39 4.61 -14.22
C GLY A 99 -1.29 5.84 -14.14
N LEU A 100 -2.45 5.73 -13.48
CA LEU A 100 -3.37 6.85 -13.26
C LEU A 100 -2.75 7.96 -12.40
N ARG A 101 -2.07 7.62 -11.30
CA ARG A 101 -1.37 8.60 -10.45
C ARG A 101 -0.31 9.37 -11.23
N ARG A 102 0.43 8.69 -12.11
CA ARG A 102 1.43 9.34 -12.96
C ARG A 102 0.79 10.27 -14.00
N ILE A 103 -0.29 9.83 -14.63
CA ILE A 103 -1.04 10.66 -15.58
C ILE A 103 -1.57 11.91 -14.88
N LEU A 104 -2.24 11.75 -13.74
CA LEU A 104 -2.75 12.86 -12.95
C LEU A 104 -1.65 13.80 -12.48
N GLY A 105 -0.52 13.29 -12.01
CA GLY A 105 0.63 14.11 -11.59
C GLY A 105 1.15 15.01 -12.73
N ARG A 106 1.21 14.50 -13.95
CA ARG A 106 1.58 15.29 -15.14
C ARG A 106 0.53 16.34 -15.47
N GLN A 107 -0.77 15.99 -15.44
CA GLN A 107 -1.85 16.93 -15.72
C GLN A 107 -1.92 18.05 -14.66
N LEU A 108 -1.76 17.69 -13.39
CA LEU A 108 -1.77 18.64 -12.28
C LEU A 108 -0.58 19.62 -12.33
N SER A 109 0.61 19.16 -12.75
CA SER A 109 1.77 20.04 -12.94
C SER A 109 1.60 21.05 -14.07
N GLN A 110 0.68 20.79 -15.01
CA GLN A 110 0.36 21.64 -16.15
C GLN A 110 -0.94 22.44 -15.95
N LEU A 111 -1.61 22.25 -14.80
CA LEU A 111 -2.89 22.86 -14.51
C LEU A 111 -2.78 24.39 -14.53
N ARG A 112 -3.66 25.02 -15.32
CA ARG A 112 -3.80 26.49 -15.36
C ARG A 112 -5.29 26.84 -15.16
N ALA A 113 -5.57 28.03 -14.68
CA ALA A 113 -6.94 28.49 -14.49
C ALA A 113 -7.78 28.43 -15.78
N SER A 114 -7.13 28.51 -16.96
CA SER A 114 -7.77 28.41 -18.28
C SER A 114 -7.86 26.97 -18.84
N SER A 115 -7.38 25.98 -18.11
CA SER A 115 -7.37 24.58 -18.58
C SER A 115 -7.82 23.68 -17.43
N PRO A 116 -9.13 23.55 -17.19
CA PRO A 116 -9.68 22.74 -16.11
C PRO A 116 -9.29 21.25 -16.27
N LEU A 117 -9.31 20.54 -15.16
CA LEU A 117 -9.09 19.09 -15.13
C LEU A 117 -10.22 18.46 -14.35
N SER A 118 -10.90 17.52 -14.95
CA SER A 118 -11.98 16.76 -14.31
C SER A 118 -11.67 15.28 -14.24
N CYS A 119 -12.26 14.59 -13.26
CA CYS A 119 -12.22 13.14 -13.12
C CYS A 119 -13.64 12.58 -13.01
N VAL A 120 -13.83 11.40 -13.59
CA VAL A 120 -15.09 10.63 -13.47
C VAL A 120 -14.76 9.26 -12.90
N TYR A 121 -15.34 8.95 -11.75
CA TYR A 121 -15.20 7.65 -11.08
C TYR A 121 -16.42 6.80 -11.37
N VAL A 122 -16.21 5.55 -11.76
CA VAL A 122 -17.26 4.58 -12.12
C VAL A 122 -17.10 3.34 -11.26
N ASP A 123 -18.17 2.90 -10.62
CA ASP A 123 -18.23 1.72 -9.74
C ASP A 123 -19.34 0.78 -10.22
N ILE A 124 -19.02 -0.50 -10.44
CA ILE A 124 -20.01 -1.50 -10.88
C ILE A 124 -20.74 -2.03 -9.65
N LEU A 125 -22.03 -1.78 -9.57
CA LEU A 125 -22.83 -2.18 -8.42
C LEU A 125 -23.10 -3.69 -8.43
N ALA A 126 -23.01 -4.29 -7.24
CA ALA A 126 -23.26 -5.71 -7.02
C ALA A 126 -22.36 -6.65 -7.87
N PHE A 127 -21.11 -6.23 -8.15
CA PHE A 127 -20.17 -7.04 -8.92
C PHE A 127 -19.87 -8.41 -8.28
N GLY A 128 -19.87 -8.46 -6.93
CA GLY A 128 -19.77 -9.71 -6.17
C GLY A 128 -20.89 -10.70 -6.51
N ASP A 129 -22.13 -10.22 -6.72
CA ASP A 129 -23.27 -11.06 -7.10
C ASP A 129 -23.11 -11.59 -8.52
N ILE A 130 -22.57 -10.78 -9.44
CA ILE A 130 -22.23 -11.22 -10.81
C ILE A 130 -21.25 -12.40 -10.75
N ASN A 131 -20.19 -12.27 -9.97
CA ASN A 131 -19.20 -13.33 -9.78
C ASN A 131 -19.81 -14.59 -9.13
N HIS A 132 -20.71 -14.40 -8.19
CA HIS A 132 -21.36 -15.52 -7.49
C HIS A 132 -22.33 -16.28 -8.40
N VAL A 133 -23.14 -15.55 -9.18
CA VAL A 133 -24.20 -16.13 -10.04
C VAL A 133 -23.65 -16.68 -11.34
N PHE A 134 -22.75 -15.94 -12.02
CA PHE A 134 -22.29 -16.25 -13.37
C PHE A 134 -20.84 -16.80 -13.42
N GLY A 135 -20.14 -16.82 -12.26
CA GLY A 135 -18.75 -17.24 -12.18
C GLY A 135 -17.74 -16.12 -12.43
N ARG A 136 -16.50 -16.32 -11.97
CA ARG A 136 -15.41 -15.34 -12.09
C ARG A 136 -15.09 -14.98 -13.54
N ASP A 137 -15.10 -15.95 -14.46
CA ASP A 137 -14.85 -15.69 -15.89
C ASP A 137 -15.86 -14.72 -16.49
N ALA A 138 -17.12 -14.76 -16.03
CA ALA A 138 -18.16 -13.82 -16.44
C ALA A 138 -17.89 -12.42 -15.87
N GLY A 139 -17.47 -12.32 -14.61
CA GLY A 139 -17.03 -11.06 -14.03
C GLY A 139 -15.85 -10.45 -14.77
N ASP A 140 -14.85 -11.25 -15.14
CA ASP A 140 -13.73 -10.82 -15.97
C ASP A 140 -14.16 -10.30 -17.34
N ALA A 141 -15.14 -10.97 -17.96
CA ALA A 141 -15.72 -10.51 -19.23
C ALA A 141 -16.45 -9.17 -19.06
N VAL A 142 -17.17 -8.98 -17.95
CA VAL A 142 -17.82 -7.71 -17.60
C VAL A 142 -16.77 -6.59 -17.44
N LEU A 143 -15.70 -6.82 -16.71
CA LEU A 143 -14.63 -5.83 -16.50
C LEU A 143 -13.96 -5.42 -17.81
N ARG A 144 -13.67 -6.40 -18.69
CA ARG A 144 -13.13 -6.12 -20.04
C ARG A 144 -14.10 -5.30 -20.88
N ALA A 145 -15.38 -5.68 -20.90
CA ALA A 145 -16.41 -4.99 -21.67
C ALA A 145 -16.60 -3.54 -21.20
N VAL A 146 -16.68 -3.32 -19.87
CA VAL A 146 -16.77 -1.96 -19.30
C VAL A 146 -15.53 -1.15 -19.64
N GLY A 147 -14.33 -1.72 -19.47
CA GLY A 147 -13.06 -1.06 -19.80
C GLY A 147 -13.00 -0.65 -21.28
N ASP A 148 -13.43 -1.51 -22.19
CA ASP A 148 -13.48 -1.21 -23.63
C ASP A 148 -14.53 -0.15 -23.99
N HIS A 149 -15.70 -0.15 -23.32
CA HIS A 149 -16.70 0.89 -23.49
C HIS A 149 -16.17 2.25 -23.03
N LEU A 150 -15.55 2.32 -21.84
CA LEU A 150 -14.97 3.56 -21.32
C LEU A 150 -13.85 4.07 -22.22
N ARG A 151 -12.98 3.19 -22.72
CA ARG A 151 -11.88 3.55 -23.63
C ARG A 151 -12.39 4.18 -24.94
N LYS A 152 -13.48 3.67 -25.50
CA LYS A 152 -14.10 4.18 -26.75
C LYS A 152 -14.71 5.57 -26.59
N GLN A 153 -15.03 5.99 -25.37
CA GLN A 153 -15.65 7.29 -25.09
C GLN A 153 -14.66 8.43 -24.89
N ILE A 154 -13.37 8.14 -24.88
CA ILE A 154 -12.32 9.13 -24.64
C ILE A 154 -11.29 9.13 -25.77
N SER A 155 -10.66 10.30 -25.97
CA SER A 155 -9.54 10.47 -26.89
C SER A 155 -8.40 11.20 -26.17
N PRO A 156 -7.15 10.97 -26.55
CA PRO A 156 -6.02 11.73 -25.98
C PRO A 156 -6.28 13.25 -26.04
N PRO A 157 -5.92 14.01 -25.00
CA PRO A 157 -5.11 13.66 -23.85
C PRO A 157 -5.86 13.02 -22.67
N ALA A 158 -7.18 12.73 -22.80
CA ALA A 158 -7.94 12.03 -21.77
C ALA A 158 -7.45 10.59 -21.59
N ALA A 159 -7.58 10.07 -20.39
CA ALA A 159 -7.13 8.73 -20.02
C ALA A 159 -8.20 7.99 -19.20
N VAL A 160 -8.17 6.65 -19.26
CA VAL A 160 -8.98 5.77 -18.44
C VAL A 160 -8.12 4.69 -17.80
N GLY A 161 -8.44 4.33 -16.57
CA GLY A 161 -7.78 3.26 -15.87
C GLY A 161 -8.70 2.54 -14.91
N ARG A 162 -8.26 1.34 -14.49
CA ARG A 162 -8.88 0.54 -13.45
C ARG A 162 -8.18 0.84 -12.13
N VAL A 163 -8.95 1.31 -11.14
CA VAL A 163 -8.40 1.72 -9.84
C VAL A 163 -8.19 0.50 -8.94
N ARG A 164 -9.22 -0.31 -8.83
CA ARG A 164 -9.22 -1.61 -8.13
C ARG A 164 -10.48 -2.40 -8.52
N ASP A 165 -10.50 -3.69 -8.24
CA ASP A 165 -11.65 -4.60 -8.36
C ASP A 165 -12.61 -4.28 -9.53
N ASP A 166 -13.71 -3.61 -9.25
CA ASP A 166 -14.79 -3.23 -10.16
C ASP A 166 -14.87 -1.71 -10.41
N GLN A 167 -13.78 -0.98 -10.12
CA GLN A 167 -13.74 0.49 -10.10
C GLN A 167 -12.82 1.06 -11.17
N PHE A 168 -13.33 2.07 -11.88
CA PHE A 168 -12.63 2.73 -12.98
C PHE A 168 -12.57 4.24 -12.75
N LEU A 169 -11.55 4.89 -13.32
CA LEU A 169 -11.38 6.33 -13.29
C LEU A 169 -11.06 6.85 -14.70
N LEU A 170 -11.79 7.89 -15.11
CA LEU A 170 -11.47 8.67 -16.29
C LEU A 170 -10.84 9.99 -15.86
N VAL A 171 -9.79 10.39 -16.57
CA VAL A 171 -9.08 11.67 -16.39
C VAL A 171 -9.35 12.51 -17.64
N LEU A 172 -9.96 13.67 -17.46
CA LEU A 172 -10.51 14.51 -18.54
C LEU A 172 -9.88 15.91 -18.50
N PRO A 173 -8.69 16.09 -19.08
CA PRO A 173 -8.06 17.41 -19.20
C PRO A 173 -8.86 18.34 -20.12
N GLY A 174 -9.00 19.61 -19.73
CA GLY A 174 -9.74 20.63 -20.47
C GLY A 174 -11.26 20.59 -20.24
N ASN A 175 -11.78 19.69 -19.41
CA ASN A 175 -13.21 19.61 -19.15
C ASN A 175 -13.59 20.33 -17.87
N GLU A 176 -14.54 21.25 -17.99
CA GLU A 176 -15.25 21.88 -16.87
C GLU A 176 -16.31 20.93 -16.28
N LEU A 177 -16.77 21.21 -15.07
CA LEU A 177 -17.73 20.38 -14.33
C LEU A 177 -19.04 20.16 -15.10
N THR A 178 -19.56 21.16 -15.81
CA THR A 178 -20.79 21.08 -16.60
C THR A 178 -20.68 20.09 -17.74
N LEU A 179 -19.57 20.13 -18.48
CA LEU A 179 -19.28 19.18 -19.56
C LEU A 179 -19.06 17.78 -19.01
N THR A 180 -18.31 17.68 -17.92
CA THR A 180 -18.02 16.41 -17.23
C THR A 180 -19.30 15.76 -16.70
N ARG A 181 -20.23 16.55 -16.14
CA ARG A 181 -21.55 16.06 -15.72
C ARG A 181 -22.35 15.48 -16.89
N SER A 182 -22.34 16.16 -18.04
CA SER A 182 -23.02 15.69 -19.24
C SER A 182 -22.42 14.38 -19.76
N GLN A 183 -21.10 14.26 -19.80
CA GLN A 183 -20.39 13.04 -20.16
C GLN A 183 -20.66 11.91 -19.17
N ALA A 184 -20.63 12.17 -17.86
CA ALA A 184 -20.97 11.19 -16.84
C ALA A 184 -22.41 10.67 -16.98
N THR A 185 -23.37 11.53 -17.32
CA THR A 185 -24.75 11.13 -17.58
C THR A 185 -24.87 10.24 -18.83
N LEU A 186 -24.13 10.56 -19.88
CA LEU A 186 -24.07 9.72 -21.08
C LEU A 186 -23.47 8.36 -20.78
N LEU A 187 -22.35 8.30 -20.02
CA LEU A 187 -21.71 7.06 -19.60
C LEU A 187 -22.65 6.18 -18.75
N LEU A 188 -23.35 6.79 -17.78
CA LEU A 188 -24.32 6.08 -16.95
C LEU A 188 -25.43 5.46 -17.82
N THR A 189 -25.99 6.24 -18.73
CA THR A 189 -27.06 5.78 -19.62
C THR A 189 -26.58 4.66 -20.53
N MET A 190 -25.40 4.80 -21.11
CA MET A 190 -24.81 3.80 -22.01
C MET A 190 -24.52 2.49 -21.29
N LEU A 191 -23.82 2.53 -20.16
CA LEU A 191 -23.44 1.34 -19.40
C LEU A 191 -24.69 0.62 -18.86
N SER A 192 -25.71 1.35 -18.39
CA SER A 192 -26.94 0.75 -17.86
C SER A 192 -27.85 0.14 -18.95
N ARG A 193 -27.73 0.60 -20.19
CA ARG A 193 -28.57 0.11 -21.33
C ARG A 193 -27.87 -0.97 -22.15
N THR A 194 -26.58 -1.16 -22.00
CA THR A 194 -25.81 -2.13 -22.79
C THR A 194 -25.39 -3.29 -21.89
N PRO A 195 -26.17 -4.38 -21.86
CA PRO A 195 -25.79 -5.56 -21.11
C PRO A 195 -24.53 -6.20 -21.71
N VAL A 196 -23.80 -6.93 -20.90
CA VAL A 196 -22.63 -7.68 -21.38
C VAL A 196 -23.06 -9.09 -21.76
N GLU A 197 -22.81 -9.46 -23.01
CA GLU A 197 -23.09 -10.79 -23.51
C GLU A 197 -21.94 -11.75 -23.15
N TYR A 198 -22.24 -12.80 -22.41
CA TYR A 198 -21.28 -13.83 -22.04
C TYR A 198 -21.86 -15.23 -22.20
N ARG A 199 -21.29 -16.03 -23.09
CA ARG A 199 -21.71 -17.43 -23.40
C ARG A 199 -23.22 -17.57 -23.63
N GLY A 200 -23.82 -16.60 -24.33
CA GLY A 200 -25.26 -16.60 -24.64
C GLY A 200 -26.15 -16.10 -23.48
N MET A 201 -25.57 -15.64 -22.40
CA MET A 201 -26.27 -14.99 -21.29
C MET A 201 -26.06 -13.48 -21.35
N SER A 202 -27.13 -12.73 -21.13
CA SER A 202 -27.13 -11.26 -21.10
C SER A 202 -27.04 -10.79 -19.65
N ILE A 203 -25.92 -10.16 -19.29
CA ILE A 203 -25.64 -9.69 -17.91
C ILE A 203 -25.91 -8.18 -17.86
N PRO A 204 -27.00 -7.74 -17.17
CA PRO A 204 -27.31 -6.33 -17.05
C PRO A 204 -26.33 -5.66 -16.10
N LEU A 205 -25.88 -4.45 -16.46
CA LEU A 205 -24.99 -3.66 -15.65
C LEU A 205 -25.75 -2.60 -14.86
N ARG A 206 -25.35 -2.43 -13.62
CA ARG A 206 -25.73 -1.29 -12.78
C ARG A 206 -24.44 -0.61 -12.32
N VAL A 207 -24.35 0.70 -12.52
CA VAL A 207 -23.15 1.47 -12.16
C VAL A 207 -23.55 2.70 -11.35
N SER A 208 -22.68 3.15 -10.47
CA SER A 208 -22.72 4.47 -9.88
C SER A 208 -21.57 5.32 -10.44
N ILE A 209 -21.80 6.61 -10.61
CA ILE A 209 -20.83 7.51 -11.23
C ILE A 209 -20.72 8.79 -10.42
N GLY A 210 -19.47 9.13 -10.03
CA GLY A 210 -19.10 10.40 -9.43
C GLY A 210 -18.21 11.21 -10.37
N ALA A 211 -18.45 12.51 -10.46
CA ALA A 211 -17.67 13.42 -11.28
C ALA A 211 -17.17 14.60 -10.44
N VAL A 212 -15.90 14.96 -10.58
CA VAL A 212 -15.32 16.11 -9.89
C VAL A 212 -14.46 16.94 -10.83
N GLU A 213 -14.50 18.28 -10.63
CA GLU A 213 -13.53 19.18 -11.23
C GLU A 213 -12.45 19.52 -10.19
N CYS A 214 -11.19 19.47 -10.61
CA CYS A 214 -10.03 19.74 -9.79
C CYS A 214 -9.95 21.19 -9.35
N VAL A 215 -9.55 21.41 -8.11
CA VAL A 215 -9.26 22.74 -7.57
C VAL A 215 -7.73 22.91 -7.43
N SER A 216 -7.25 24.13 -7.60
CA SER A 216 -5.83 24.46 -7.50
C SER A 216 -5.23 24.01 -6.16
N GLY A 217 -4.03 23.43 -6.21
CA GLY A 217 -3.30 22.97 -5.02
C GLY A 217 -3.59 21.52 -4.59
N MET A 218 -4.48 20.81 -5.29
CA MET A 218 -4.71 19.38 -5.03
C MET A 218 -3.61 18.51 -5.63
N ASN A 219 -3.34 17.37 -4.97
CA ASN A 219 -2.53 16.31 -5.53
C ASN A 219 -3.39 15.19 -6.15
N ALA A 220 -2.75 14.24 -6.83
CA ALA A 220 -3.43 13.14 -7.51
C ALA A 220 -4.29 12.28 -6.56
N GLU A 221 -3.80 12.00 -5.37
CA GLU A 221 -4.49 11.17 -4.38
C GLU A 221 -5.78 11.85 -3.90
N GLN A 222 -5.69 13.14 -3.58
CA GLN A 222 -6.85 13.94 -3.16
C GLN A 222 -7.92 14.00 -4.25
N LEU A 223 -7.52 14.13 -5.52
CA LEU A 223 -8.47 14.19 -6.63
C LEU A 223 -9.14 12.83 -6.88
N ILE A 224 -8.41 11.72 -6.83
CA ILE A 224 -8.95 10.36 -6.92
C ILE A 224 -9.95 10.13 -5.79
N GLU A 225 -9.60 10.51 -4.57
CA GLU A 225 -10.45 10.32 -3.40
C GLU A 225 -11.73 11.17 -3.49
N SER A 226 -11.63 12.43 -3.92
CA SER A 226 -12.81 13.28 -4.15
C SER A 226 -13.76 12.67 -5.19
N ALA A 227 -13.22 12.11 -6.29
CA ALA A 227 -14.02 11.44 -7.32
C ALA A 227 -14.70 10.16 -6.79
N ARG A 228 -13.99 9.39 -5.95
CA ARG A 228 -14.53 8.21 -5.28
C ARG A 228 -15.68 8.57 -4.33
N LEU A 229 -15.52 9.64 -3.54
CA LEU A 229 -16.56 10.14 -2.63
C LEU A 229 -17.80 10.62 -3.40
N ALA A 230 -17.62 11.34 -4.50
CA ALA A 230 -18.72 11.73 -5.38
C ALA A 230 -19.48 10.50 -5.92
N CYS A 231 -18.77 9.44 -6.30
CA CYS A 231 -19.37 8.18 -6.72
C CYS A 231 -20.14 7.49 -5.57
N GLN A 232 -19.62 7.54 -4.36
CA GLN A 232 -20.29 7.02 -3.17
C GLN A 232 -21.60 7.80 -2.85
N LEU A 233 -21.60 9.13 -3.00
CA LEU A 233 -22.80 9.96 -2.85
C LEU A 233 -23.86 9.62 -3.90
N SER A 234 -23.48 9.47 -5.17
CA SER A 234 -24.39 9.00 -6.24
C SER A 234 -25.09 7.68 -5.87
N ARG A 235 -24.37 6.78 -5.20
CA ARG A 235 -24.92 5.49 -4.73
C ARG A 235 -25.91 5.65 -3.58
N GLN A 236 -25.65 6.57 -2.62
CA GLN A 236 -26.49 6.80 -1.44
C GLN A 236 -27.82 7.46 -1.78
N GLU A 237 -27.82 8.38 -2.73
CA GLU A 237 -29.03 9.07 -3.17
C GLU A 237 -29.98 8.16 -3.97
N GLY A 238 -29.54 6.94 -4.32
CA GLY A 238 -30.34 5.97 -5.07
C GLY A 238 -30.77 6.49 -6.46
N ALA A 239 -30.18 7.59 -6.89
CA ALA A 239 -30.60 8.31 -8.06
C ALA A 239 -29.99 7.70 -9.34
N PRO A 240 -30.71 7.67 -10.45
CA PRO A 240 -30.20 7.28 -11.77
C PRO A 240 -29.32 8.39 -12.39
N HIS A 241 -28.71 9.25 -11.58
CA HIS A 241 -27.93 10.41 -12.04
C HIS A 241 -26.52 10.39 -11.42
N PRO A 242 -25.49 10.79 -12.19
CA PRO A 242 -24.16 10.95 -11.66
C PRO A 242 -24.11 12.12 -10.67
N TYR A 243 -23.37 11.97 -9.58
CA TYR A 243 -23.11 13.05 -8.65
C TYR A 243 -21.90 13.86 -9.13
N ALA A 244 -22.10 15.14 -9.44
CA ALA A 244 -21.06 15.99 -10.02
C ALA A 244 -20.88 17.28 -9.22
N VAL A 245 -19.65 17.48 -8.66
CA VAL A 245 -19.30 18.62 -7.78
C VAL A 245 -17.85 19.05 -7.98
N MET A 246 -17.51 20.24 -7.48
CA MET A 246 -16.12 20.64 -7.32
C MET A 246 -15.41 19.74 -6.31
N ALA A 247 -14.11 19.46 -6.52
CA ALA A 247 -13.37 18.50 -5.70
C ALA A 247 -13.16 18.96 -4.24
N ASP A 248 -13.33 20.25 -3.95
CA ASP A 248 -13.33 20.86 -2.60
C ASP A 248 -14.72 21.08 -2.00
N SER A 249 -15.77 20.58 -2.63
CA SER A 249 -17.15 20.76 -2.19
C SER A 249 -17.34 20.29 -0.74
N PRO A 250 -18.02 21.10 0.11
CA PRO A 250 -18.37 20.69 1.48
C PRO A 250 -19.15 19.35 1.52
N ALA A 251 -19.98 19.07 0.53
CA ALA A 251 -20.72 17.82 0.46
C ALA A 251 -19.81 16.58 0.38
N LEU A 252 -18.64 16.69 -0.27
CA LEU A 252 -17.63 15.62 -0.26
C LEU A 252 -16.95 15.51 1.10
N ALA A 253 -16.72 16.66 1.76
CA ALA A 253 -16.16 16.68 3.10
C ALA A 253 -17.09 16.03 4.13
N ASP A 254 -18.40 16.26 4.01
CA ASP A 254 -19.44 15.67 4.87
C ASP A 254 -19.66 14.19 4.55
N ALA A 255 -19.47 13.79 3.29
CA ALA A 255 -19.56 12.40 2.85
C ALA A 255 -18.31 11.58 3.21
N ASP A 256 -17.20 12.23 3.53
CA ASP A 256 -15.96 11.57 3.93
C ASP A 256 -16.02 11.17 5.41
N PRO A 257 -16.30 9.88 5.70
CA PRO A 257 -16.29 9.41 7.10
C PRO A 257 -14.93 9.63 7.77
N SER A 258 -13.85 9.72 6.98
CA SER A 258 -12.51 9.96 7.49
C SER A 258 -12.35 11.39 8.00
N ARG A 259 -12.99 12.37 7.34
CA ARG A 259 -12.97 13.78 7.80
C ARG A 259 -13.88 14.00 9.01
N GLN A 260 -15.07 13.40 9.03
CA GLN A 260 -15.95 13.42 10.23
C GLN A 260 -15.22 12.79 11.42
N PHE A 261 -14.52 11.70 11.19
CA PHE A 261 -13.71 11.04 12.21
C PHE A 261 -12.47 11.83 12.60
N GLY A 262 -11.79 12.49 11.66
CA GLY A 262 -10.66 13.38 11.94
C GLY A 262 -11.04 14.57 12.82
N HIS A 263 -12.24 15.11 12.63
CA HIS A 263 -12.79 16.16 13.51
C HIS A 263 -13.14 15.60 14.91
N GLN A 264 -13.63 14.37 14.99
CA GLN A 264 -13.91 13.67 16.25
C GLN A 264 -12.63 13.22 16.97
N LEU A 265 -11.57 12.83 16.24
CA LEU A 265 -10.22 12.57 16.78
C LEU A 265 -9.63 13.79 17.48
N ARG A 266 -9.84 14.99 16.93
CA ARG A 266 -9.40 16.25 17.56
C ARG A 266 -10.25 16.64 18.76
N GLN A 267 -11.50 16.20 18.83
CA GLN A 267 -12.45 16.57 19.90
C GLN A 267 -12.61 15.53 21.03
N LYS A 268 -11.85 14.45 21.09
CA LYS A 268 -11.95 13.21 21.89
C LYS A 268 -12.78 12.15 21.16
N LEU A 269 -12.10 11.21 20.56
CA LEU A 269 -12.67 9.88 20.31
C LEU A 269 -13.14 9.36 21.67
N PRO A 270 -14.41 9.03 21.84
CA PRO A 270 -14.80 8.32 23.03
C PRO A 270 -14.05 6.96 22.97
N GLU A 271 -13.17 6.71 23.93
CA GLU A 271 -12.53 5.38 24.13
C GLU A 271 -13.59 4.27 24.12
N ALA A 272 -14.82 4.63 24.48
CA ALA A 272 -16.00 3.79 24.41
C ALA A 272 -16.37 3.24 23.01
N GLN A 273 -15.89 3.83 21.92
CA GLN A 273 -16.20 3.37 20.55
C GLN A 273 -15.20 2.37 20.00
N ILE A 274 -14.01 2.22 20.60
CA ILE A 274 -13.02 1.24 20.17
C ILE A 274 -13.12 0.00 21.05
N ARG A 275 -13.16 -1.15 20.42
CA ARG A 275 -13.13 -2.46 21.05
C ARG A 275 -11.88 -3.20 20.62
N LEU A 276 -11.12 -3.69 21.58
CA LEU A 276 -9.97 -4.54 21.31
C LEU A 276 -10.44 -5.97 21.07
N HIS A 277 -10.21 -6.47 19.88
CA HIS A 277 -10.35 -7.87 19.53
C HIS A 277 -8.96 -8.46 19.34
N ALA A 278 -8.86 -9.77 19.31
CA ALA A 278 -7.65 -10.48 19.00
C ALA A 278 -7.93 -11.72 18.16
N GLN A 279 -6.93 -12.14 17.43
CA GLN A 279 -6.91 -13.41 16.73
C GLN A 279 -5.70 -14.22 17.20
N ALA A 280 -5.93 -15.50 17.49
CA ALA A 280 -4.89 -16.38 17.96
C ALA A 280 -3.87 -16.68 16.87
N ILE A 281 -2.60 -16.75 17.29
CA ILE A 281 -1.48 -17.31 16.55
C ILE A 281 -1.25 -18.70 17.12
N THR A 282 -1.35 -19.71 16.25
CA THR A 282 -1.24 -21.12 16.64
C THR A 282 0.13 -21.65 16.26
N SER A 283 0.76 -22.39 17.17
CA SER A 283 1.93 -23.21 16.86
C SER A 283 1.46 -24.55 16.26
N LEU A 284 1.82 -24.82 15.01
CA LEU A 284 1.51 -26.09 14.34
C LEU A 284 2.29 -27.26 14.94
N ARG A 285 3.43 -26.99 15.59
CA ARG A 285 4.20 -28.02 16.31
C ARG A 285 3.56 -28.42 17.62
N ARG A 286 3.11 -27.43 18.40
CA ARG A 286 2.51 -27.64 19.74
C ARG A 286 1.01 -27.93 19.65
N ASP A 287 0.40 -27.66 18.51
CA ASP A 287 -1.06 -27.68 18.28
C ASP A 287 -1.84 -26.88 19.33
N ALA A 288 -1.34 -25.71 19.64
CA ALA A 288 -1.84 -24.85 20.69
C ALA A 288 -1.66 -23.35 20.35
N VAL A 289 -2.48 -22.52 20.99
CA VAL A 289 -2.36 -21.06 20.91
C VAL A 289 -1.03 -20.63 21.55
N GLN A 290 -0.21 -19.93 20.78
CA GLN A 290 1.09 -19.43 21.23
C GLN A 290 1.03 -17.96 21.61
N SER A 291 0.39 -17.11 20.78
CA SER A 291 0.37 -15.66 20.94
C SER A 291 -0.95 -15.10 20.38
N LEU A 292 -1.18 -13.81 20.56
CA LEU A 292 -2.38 -13.12 20.06
C LEU A 292 -1.96 -11.89 19.25
N THR A 293 -2.63 -11.62 18.13
CA THR A 293 -2.55 -10.32 17.44
C THR A 293 -3.76 -9.48 17.81
N VAL A 294 -3.55 -8.27 18.30
CA VAL A 294 -4.63 -7.32 18.59
C VAL A 294 -5.15 -6.72 17.30
N LEU A 295 -6.45 -6.74 17.15
CA LEU A 295 -7.21 -6.26 16.01
C LEU A 295 -8.28 -5.27 16.51
N PRO A 296 -7.99 -3.95 16.49
CA PRO A 296 -8.99 -2.97 16.89
C PRO A 296 -10.26 -3.09 16.05
N ARG A 297 -11.40 -2.80 16.64
CA ARG A 297 -12.72 -2.72 15.98
C ARG A 297 -13.40 -1.43 16.39
N LEU A 298 -14.14 -0.84 15.48
CA LEU A 298 -14.93 0.34 15.73
C LEU A 298 -16.39 -0.07 15.98
N LEU A 299 -16.92 0.30 17.12
CA LEU A 299 -18.36 0.15 17.44
C LEU A 299 -19.10 1.35 16.84
N THR A 300 -19.95 1.09 15.86
CA THR A 300 -20.77 2.12 15.22
C THR A 300 -21.99 2.48 16.08
N SER A 301 -22.63 3.61 15.80
CA SER A 301 -23.84 4.07 16.52
C SER A 301 -25.02 3.10 16.47
N ASN A 302 -25.05 2.21 15.46
CA ASN A 302 -26.04 1.13 15.34
C ASN A 302 -25.61 -0.18 16.03
N GLY A 303 -24.52 -0.16 16.82
CA GLY A 303 -24.04 -1.32 17.57
C GLY A 303 -23.25 -2.35 16.77
N GLN A 304 -22.93 -2.08 15.50
CA GLN A 304 -22.14 -2.99 14.67
C GLN A 304 -20.64 -2.76 14.86
N LEU A 305 -19.87 -3.84 14.84
CA LEU A 305 -18.42 -3.80 14.83
C LEU A 305 -17.89 -3.73 13.40
N GLN A 306 -17.07 -2.75 13.11
CA GLN A 306 -16.44 -2.55 11.81
C GLN A 306 -14.92 -2.55 11.90
N LEU A 307 -14.26 -2.86 10.76
CA LEU A 307 -12.83 -2.69 10.63
C LEU A 307 -12.44 -1.22 10.77
N PRO A 308 -11.36 -0.89 11.49
CA PRO A 308 -10.98 0.48 11.76
C PRO A 308 -10.27 1.16 10.59
N ASN A 309 -10.27 0.57 9.37
CA ASN A 309 -9.50 1.06 8.24
C ASN A 309 -9.73 2.55 7.95
N ARG A 310 -10.99 3.01 8.05
CA ARG A 310 -11.33 4.42 7.88
C ARG A 310 -10.77 5.29 8.99
N LEU A 311 -10.78 4.80 10.22
CA LEU A 311 -10.22 5.48 11.38
C LEU A 311 -8.69 5.59 11.26
N LEU A 312 -8.02 4.50 10.91
CA LEU A 312 -6.56 4.45 10.71
C LEU A 312 -6.14 5.39 9.56
N GLN A 313 -6.88 5.37 8.46
CA GLN A 313 -6.64 6.25 7.32
C GLN A 313 -6.87 7.73 7.67
N ALA A 314 -7.92 8.04 8.41
CA ALA A 314 -8.19 9.40 8.89
C ALA A 314 -7.11 9.89 9.86
N ALA A 315 -6.66 9.04 10.78
CA ALA A 315 -5.56 9.34 11.69
C ALA A 315 -4.27 9.64 10.92
N ALA A 316 -3.95 8.83 9.91
CA ALA A 316 -2.79 9.03 9.05
C ALA A 316 -2.84 10.38 8.30
N GLN A 317 -3.99 10.71 7.68
CA GLN A 317 -4.19 11.97 6.96
C GLN A 317 -4.12 13.21 7.84
N GLN A 318 -4.46 13.09 9.13
CA GLN A 318 -4.46 14.20 10.09
C GLN A 318 -3.19 14.27 10.94
N GLY A 319 -2.18 13.40 10.70
CA GLY A 319 -0.98 13.30 11.54
C GLY A 319 -1.30 12.92 12.98
N ALA A 320 -2.28 12.06 13.20
CA ALA A 320 -2.77 11.63 14.50
C ALA A 320 -2.59 10.12 14.74
N SER A 321 -1.82 9.45 13.89
CA SER A 321 -1.53 8.01 14.01
C SER A 321 -0.92 7.67 15.36
N GLY A 322 0.07 8.43 15.79
CA GLY A 322 0.74 8.22 17.06
C GLY A 322 -0.16 8.45 18.28
N MET A 323 -1.13 9.38 18.19
CA MET A 323 -2.12 9.56 19.25
C MET A 323 -3.03 8.33 19.36
N LEU A 324 -3.50 7.80 18.23
CA LEU A 324 -4.34 6.61 18.18
C LEU A 324 -3.59 5.38 18.70
N ASP A 325 -2.35 5.17 18.26
CA ASP A 325 -1.53 4.04 18.70
C ASP A 325 -1.26 4.08 20.20
N ARG A 326 -0.98 5.25 20.77
CA ARG A 326 -0.82 5.39 22.23
C ARG A 326 -2.10 5.06 22.99
N MET A 327 -3.25 5.50 22.48
CA MET A 327 -4.55 5.18 23.10
C MET A 327 -4.82 3.68 23.06
N LEU A 328 -4.58 3.02 21.92
CA LEU A 328 -4.74 1.57 21.77
C LEU A 328 -3.79 0.81 22.72
N LEU A 329 -2.53 1.19 22.77
CA LEU A 329 -1.54 0.61 23.67
C LEU A 329 -1.92 0.78 25.14
N THR A 330 -2.42 1.95 25.53
CA THR A 330 -2.92 2.17 26.90
C THR A 330 -4.04 1.19 27.26
N GLN A 331 -4.99 0.95 26.35
CA GLN A 331 -6.06 -0.03 26.55
C GLN A 331 -5.52 -1.46 26.60
N ILE A 332 -4.54 -1.82 25.75
CA ILE A 332 -3.89 -3.14 25.76
C ILE A 332 -3.21 -3.37 27.09
N LEU A 333 -2.39 -2.43 27.56
CA LEU A 333 -1.69 -2.51 28.85
C LEU A 333 -2.68 -2.63 30.02
N HIS A 334 -3.78 -1.86 29.99
CA HIS A 334 -4.84 -1.97 30.98
C HIS A 334 -5.45 -3.38 30.98
N THR A 335 -5.76 -3.92 29.81
CA THR A 335 -6.32 -5.26 29.67
C THR A 335 -5.37 -6.34 30.17
N LEU A 336 -4.08 -6.27 29.81
CA LEU A 336 -3.04 -7.19 30.28
C LEU A 336 -2.84 -7.14 31.82
N ASN A 337 -3.08 -5.97 32.42
CA ASN A 337 -2.96 -5.77 33.86
C ASN A 337 -4.18 -6.26 34.64
N THR A 338 -5.37 -6.23 34.04
CA THR A 338 -6.64 -6.47 34.73
C THR A 338 -7.26 -7.82 34.46
N GLN A 339 -6.92 -8.44 33.32
CA GLN A 339 -7.50 -9.72 32.90
C GLN A 339 -6.55 -10.90 33.19
N PRO A 340 -7.08 -12.09 33.51
CA PRO A 340 -6.29 -13.31 33.53
C PRO A 340 -5.60 -13.52 32.19
N ASN A 341 -4.39 -14.04 32.21
CA ASN A 341 -3.65 -14.35 30.99
C ASN A 341 -3.32 -15.84 30.95
N THR A 342 -4.01 -16.59 30.06
CA THR A 342 -3.86 -18.03 29.86
C THR A 342 -2.84 -18.38 28.79
N LEU A 343 -2.20 -17.39 28.15
CA LEU A 343 -1.11 -17.65 27.19
C LEU A 343 0.07 -18.36 27.84
N PRO A 344 0.80 -19.20 27.07
CA PRO A 344 2.04 -19.82 27.54
C PRO A 344 3.03 -18.77 28.07
N GLU A 345 4.01 -19.20 28.85
CA GLU A 345 4.99 -18.30 29.47
C GLU A 345 5.75 -17.45 28.46
N ASP A 346 6.08 -18.02 27.30
CA ASP A 346 6.71 -17.36 26.15
C ASP A 346 5.71 -16.69 25.17
N GLY A 347 4.41 -16.73 25.48
CA GLY A 347 3.36 -16.15 24.64
C GLY A 347 3.24 -14.63 24.80
N VAL A 348 2.98 -13.93 23.71
CA VAL A 348 2.89 -12.47 23.67
C VAL A 348 1.61 -11.97 23.03
N VAL A 349 1.22 -10.75 23.41
CA VAL A 349 0.17 -9.99 22.75
C VAL A 349 0.83 -9.00 21.78
N ILE A 350 0.56 -9.17 20.51
CA ILE A 350 1.18 -8.42 19.43
C ILE A 350 0.30 -7.23 19.04
N PHE A 351 0.91 -6.04 19.04
CA PHE A 351 0.32 -4.81 18.55
C PHE A 351 1.09 -4.29 17.34
N ARG A 352 0.36 -4.04 16.23
CA ARG A 352 0.93 -3.44 15.01
C ARG A 352 0.90 -1.93 15.12
N LEU A 353 2.07 -1.31 15.03
CA LEU A 353 2.21 0.14 15.04
C LEU A 353 1.88 0.71 13.66
N SER A 354 1.17 1.83 13.63
CA SER A 354 0.89 2.54 12.37
C SER A 354 2.19 3.01 11.70
N PRO A 355 2.32 2.86 10.38
CA PRO A 355 3.58 3.17 9.67
C PRO A 355 4.10 4.59 9.89
N LEU A 356 3.18 5.56 10.08
CA LEU A 356 3.52 6.98 10.23
C LEU A 356 3.76 7.42 11.67
N SER A 357 3.50 6.57 12.66
CA SER A 357 3.57 6.97 14.07
C SER A 357 4.99 7.31 14.51
N LEU A 358 6.00 6.57 14.03
CA LEU A 358 7.40 6.85 14.36
C LEU A 358 7.88 8.19 13.81
N ALA A 359 7.32 8.63 12.66
CA ALA A 359 7.65 9.91 12.05
C ALA A 359 7.02 11.12 12.78
N GLU A 360 6.04 10.89 13.69
CA GLU A 360 5.43 11.97 14.45
C GLU A 360 6.38 12.51 15.53
N PRO A 361 6.62 13.84 15.58
CA PRO A 361 7.50 14.44 16.57
C PRO A 361 7.11 14.08 18.03
N GLY A 362 8.06 13.56 18.79
CA GLY A 362 7.87 13.22 20.20
C GLY A 362 7.08 11.92 20.46
N PHE A 363 6.63 11.20 19.42
CA PHE A 363 5.89 9.95 19.58
C PHE A 363 6.71 8.92 20.36
N THR A 364 7.95 8.63 19.93
CA THR A 364 8.83 7.65 20.55
C THR A 364 9.06 7.96 22.03
N GLY A 365 9.41 9.21 22.35
CA GLY A 365 9.62 9.63 23.75
C GLY A 365 8.37 9.54 24.63
N ASN A 366 7.19 9.79 24.06
CA ASN A 366 5.90 9.63 24.76
C ASN A 366 5.56 8.16 24.96
N LEU A 367 5.83 7.31 23.98
CA LEU A 367 5.61 5.87 24.07
C LEU A 367 6.54 5.21 25.08
N ILE A 368 7.82 5.56 25.06
CA ILE A 368 8.80 5.08 26.05
C ILE A 368 8.37 5.46 27.46
N ARG A 369 7.85 6.67 27.68
CA ARG A 369 7.31 7.06 28.98
C ARG A 369 6.07 6.27 29.39
N LEU A 370 5.19 5.96 28.45
CA LEU A 370 4.00 5.13 28.71
C LEU A 370 4.39 3.70 29.12
N LEU A 371 5.40 3.13 28.46
CA LEU A 371 5.87 1.75 28.66
C LEU A 371 6.90 1.64 29.79
N GLY A 372 7.63 2.71 30.08
CA GLY A 372 8.80 2.73 30.95
C GLY A 372 8.54 3.16 32.40
N ALA A 373 7.28 3.22 32.85
CA ALA A 373 6.98 3.45 34.28
C ALA A 373 7.57 2.27 35.08
N ALA A 374 8.72 2.50 35.69
CA ALA A 374 9.60 1.49 36.28
C ALA A 374 9.02 0.90 37.57
N ASP A 375 8.23 -0.17 37.43
CA ASP A 375 7.80 -1.03 38.51
C ASP A 375 7.98 -2.50 38.05
N GLU A 376 8.37 -3.42 38.95
CA GLU A 376 8.52 -4.86 38.65
C GLU A 376 7.27 -5.46 37.98
N ARG A 377 6.09 -4.94 38.31
CA ARG A 377 4.83 -5.32 37.72
C ARG A 377 4.75 -4.93 36.24
N ASN A 378 5.27 -3.77 35.85
CA ASN A 378 5.32 -3.31 34.48
C ASN A 378 6.32 -4.13 33.65
N ALA A 379 7.44 -4.57 34.22
CA ALA A 379 8.39 -5.45 33.55
C ALA A 379 7.75 -6.79 33.18
N ALA A 380 6.91 -7.37 34.06
CA ALA A 380 6.17 -8.59 33.77
C ALA A 380 5.11 -8.40 32.65
N ILE A 381 4.47 -7.23 32.58
CA ILE A 381 3.53 -6.89 31.50
C ILE A 381 4.28 -6.64 30.19
N ASN A 382 5.40 -5.92 30.23
CA ASN A 382 6.22 -5.62 29.08
C ASN A 382 6.74 -6.89 28.38
N SER A 383 7.14 -7.91 29.15
CA SER A 383 7.57 -9.20 28.58
C SER A 383 6.44 -9.97 27.87
N ARG A 384 5.20 -9.56 28.08
CA ARG A 384 4.02 -10.11 27.40
C ARG A 384 3.57 -9.28 26.18
N LEU A 385 4.23 -8.17 25.91
CA LEU A 385 3.92 -7.29 24.79
C LEU A 385 4.95 -7.48 23.67
N CYS A 386 4.44 -7.49 22.45
CA CYS A 386 5.26 -7.41 21.24
C CYS A 386 4.74 -6.26 20.36
N ILE A 387 5.64 -5.39 19.93
CA ILE A 387 5.32 -4.29 19.02
C ILE A 387 5.87 -4.62 17.63
N GLU A 388 4.99 -4.71 16.65
CA GLU A 388 5.36 -4.89 15.25
C GLU A 388 5.48 -3.55 14.53
N LEU A 389 6.58 -3.36 13.82
CA LEU A 389 6.77 -2.27 12.87
C LEU A 389 6.44 -2.75 11.46
N SER A 390 5.82 -1.90 10.66
CA SER A 390 5.64 -2.20 9.24
C SER A 390 6.96 -2.07 8.47
N SER A 391 7.07 -2.76 7.35
CA SER A 391 8.19 -2.61 6.42
C SER A 391 8.35 -1.15 5.94
N GLN A 392 7.26 -0.43 5.80
CA GLN A 392 7.25 0.97 5.40
C GLN A 392 7.97 1.87 6.42
N SER A 393 7.77 1.64 7.73
CA SER A 393 8.47 2.39 8.78
C SER A 393 10.00 2.25 8.66
N LEU A 394 10.48 1.04 8.37
CA LEU A 394 11.91 0.76 8.17
C LEU A 394 12.48 1.42 6.90
N ILE A 395 11.66 1.60 5.87
CA ILE A 395 12.08 2.24 4.61
C ILE A 395 12.09 3.76 4.77
N TYR A 396 11.07 4.34 5.43
CA TYR A 396 10.95 5.79 5.60
C TYR A 396 11.94 6.37 6.61
N ASP A 397 12.17 5.67 7.72
CA ASP A 397 13.11 6.08 8.78
C ASP A 397 13.87 4.87 9.33
N PRO A 398 14.93 4.41 8.63
CA PRO A 398 15.71 3.25 9.08
C PRO A 398 16.40 3.48 10.42
N GLU A 399 16.99 4.66 10.64
CA GLU A 399 17.75 4.98 11.86
C GLU A 399 16.82 5.12 13.07
N GLY A 400 15.71 5.84 12.93
CA GLY A 400 14.70 5.97 13.98
C GLY A 400 14.05 4.64 14.32
N SER A 401 13.75 3.80 13.32
CA SER A 401 13.22 2.45 13.53
C SER A 401 14.19 1.56 14.31
N GLN A 402 15.49 1.58 13.97
CA GLN A 402 16.52 0.81 14.70
C GLN A 402 16.68 1.30 16.15
N ALA A 403 16.72 2.61 16.36
CA ALA A 403 16.77 3.20 17.69
C ALA A 403 15.57 2.77 18.53
N PHE A 404 14.37 2.84 17.97
CA PHE A 404 13.15 2.44 18.63
C PHE A 404 13.12 0.94 19.00
N LEU A 405 13.54 0.05 18.10
CA LEU A 405 13.63 -1.39 18.38
C LEU A 405 14.63 -1.69 19.52
N LYS A 406 15.74 -0.93 19.57
CA LYS A 406 16.70 -1.02 20.68
C LYS A 406 16.08 -0.58 22.00
N ASP A 407 15.32 0.50 22.01
CA ASP A 407 14.64 1.00 23.21
C ASP A 407 13.59 -0.01 23.72
N LEU A 408 12.81 -0.62 22.83
CA LEU A 408 11.87 -1.70 23.19
C LEU A 408 12.58 -2.87 23.87
N ARG A 409 13.73 -3.28 23.33
CA ARG A 409 14.53 -4.36 23.91
C ARG A 409 15.03 -4.02 25.32
N LEU A 410 15.47 -2.78 25.53
CA LEU A 410 15.91 -2.32 26.87
C LEU A 410 14.78 -2.35 27.90
N MET A 411 13.53 -2.22 27.45
CA MET A 411 12.32 -2.31 28.29
C MET A 411 11.76 -3.74 28.40
N SER A 412 12.48 -4.76 27.91
CA SER A 412 12.02 -6.16 27.85
C SER A 412 10.74 -6.37 27.02
N ILE A 413 10.48 -5.49 26.05
CA ILE A 413 9.36 -5.60 25.11
C ILE A 413 9.86 -6.31 23.85
N HIS A 414 9.12 -7.31 23.42
CA HIS A 414 9.40 -7.99 22.17
C HIS A 414 9.07 -7.11 20.96
N SER A 415 9.74 -7.35 19.85
CA SER A 415 9.47 -6.65 18.60
C SER A 415 9.39 -7.61 17.42
N GLY A 416 8.64 -7.23 16.40
CA GLY A 416 8.49 -7.95 15.15
C GLY A 416 8.44 -6.99 13.95
N ILE A 417 8.56 -7.54 12.75
CA ILE A 417 8.41 -6.79 11.50
C ILE A 417 7.24 -7.37 10.71
N ASP A 418 6.31 -6.50 10.36
CA ASP A 418 5.18 -6.82 9.49
C ASP A 418 5.54 -6.55 8.03
N LEU A 419 5.55 -7.61 7.22
CA LEU A 419 5.82 -7.58 5.78
C LEU A 419 4.54 -7.77 4.94
N THR A 420 3.36 -7.79 5.58
CA THR A 420 2.10 -8.04 4.87
C THR A 420 1.65 -6.87 3.98
N ASP A 421 2.08 -5.63 4.29
CA ASP A 421 1.68 -4.41 3.58
C ASP A 421 2.60 -4.07 2.39
N SER A 422 3.64 -4.85 2.15
CA SER A 422 4.60 -4.52 1.10
C SER A 422 4.14 -5.05 -0.26
N GLU A 423 3.72 -4.17 -1.16
CA GLU A 423 3.73 -4.43 -2.60
C GLU A 423 5.15 -4.76 -3.10
N SER A 424 6.16 -4.42 -2.32
CA SER A 424 7.56 -4.75 -2.54
C SER A 424 8.13 -5.47 -1.31
N ASN A 425 8.15 -6.80 -1.34
CA ASN A 425 8.86 -7.67 -0.37
C ASN A 425 10.37 -7.46 -0.33
N GLN A 426 10.83 -6.23 -0.40
CA GLN A 426 12.23 -5.88 -0.51
C GLN A 426 12.74 -5.16 0.73
N ILE A 427 12.57 -5.79 1.90
CA ILE A 427 13.51 -5.43 2.96
C ILE A 427 14.83 -6.12 2.60
N PRO A 428 15.91 -5.35 2.42
CA PRO A 428 17.21 -5.94 2.19
C PRO A 428 17.57 -6.88 3.33
N ILE A 429 17.97 -8.10 3.01
CA ILE A 429 18.31 -9.15 3.99
C ILE A 429 19.32 -8.64 5.03
N HIS A 430 20.26 -7.78 4.59
CA HIS A 430 21.25 -7.19 5.51
C HIS A 430 20.62 -6.29 6.57
N MET A 431 19.47 -5.65 6.32
CA MET A 431 18.76 -4.90 7.34
C MET A 431 18.13 -5.83 8.38
N LEU A 432 17.47 -6.90 7.93
CA LEU A 432 16.91 -7.89 8.87
C LEU A 432 17.96 -8.49 9.79
N ALA A 433 19.16 -8.78 9.27
CA ALA A 433 20.27 -9.32 10.07
C ALA A 433 20.78 -8.35 11.15
N GLN A 434 20.55 -7.05 11.00
CA GLN A 434 20.92 -6.02 11.97
C GLN A 434 19.82 -5.74 13.01
N LEU A 435 18.59 -6.19 12.74
CA LEU A 435 17.45 -5.97 13.61
C LEU A 435 17.34 -7.12 14.63
N SER A 436 17.33 -6.80 15.91
CA SER A 436 17.09 -7.78 16.99
C SER A 436 15.60 -7.94 17.20
N VAL A 437 14.90 -8.57 16.24
CA VAL A 437 13.46 -8.81 16.30
C VAL A 437 13.16 -10.28 16.59
N ARG A 438 12.03 -10.55 17.23
CA ARG A 438 11.58 -11.91 17.56
C ARG A 438 11.07 -12.64 16.32
N HIS A 439 10.26 -11.96 15.50
CA HIS A 439 9.64 -12.60 14.32
C HIS A 439 9.49 -11.63 13.16
N ILE A 440 9.32 -12.20 11.98
CA ILE A 440 8.76 -11.51 10.81
C ILE A 440 7.40 -12.10 10.49
N ARG A 441 6.45 -11.24 10.10
CA ARG A 441 5.11 -11.60 9.64
C ARG A 441 5.05 -11.54 8.13
N LEU A 442 4.58 -12.62 7.51
CA LEU A 442 4.42 -12.78 6.07
C LEU A 442 2.95 -12.94 5.69
N ASP A 443 2.56 -12.50 4.51
CA ASP A 443 1.22 -12.72 3.96
C ASP A 443 1.09 -14.15 3.41
N GLY A 444 0.29 -14.98 4.08
CA GLY A 444 0.02 -16.36 3.70
C GLY A 444 -0.69 -16.52 2.35
N ARG A 445 -1.41 -15.48 1.89
CA ARG A 445 -2.07 -15.51 0.56
C ARG A 445 -1.09 -15.67 -0.59
N ARG A 446 0.16 -15.26 -0.43
CA ARG A 446 1.24 -15.47 -1.41
C ARG A 446 1.60 -16.95 -1.57
N PHE A 447 1.36 -17.74 -0.55
CA PHE A 447 1.69 -19.14 -0.48
C PHE A 447 0.44 -20.02 -0.52
N ALA A 448 -0.64 -19.53 -1.16
CA ALA A 448 -1.84 -20.31 -1.39
C ALA A 448 -1.52 -21.52 -2.28
N ASP A 449 -2.29 -22.59 -2.10
CA ASP A 449 -2.16 -23.85 -2.84
C ASP A 449 -0.79 -24.54 -2.68
N LEU A 450 -0.19 -24.45 -1.50
CA LEU A 450 1.12 -25.02 -1.19
C LEU A 450 1.24 -26.50 -1.56
N ALA A 451 0.16 -27.28 -1.41
CA ALA A 451 0.16 -28.70 -1.74
C ALA A 451 0.48 -28.99 -3.22
N THR A 452 0.16 -28.05 -4.12
CA THR A 452 0.29 -28.21 -5.57
C THR A 452 1.26 -27.23 -6.24
N ASN A 453 1.83 -26.28 -5.49
CA ASN A 453 2.70 -25.23 -5.99
C ASN A 453 4.16 -25.38 -5.51
N PRO A 454 5.04 -26.09 -6.26
CA PRO A 454 6.44 -26.28 -5.87
C PRO A 454 7.27 -24.99 -5.83
N HIS A 455 6.81 -23.93 -6.52
CA HIS A 455 7.50 -22.65 -6.48
C HIS A 455 7.27 -21.96 -5.13
N ALA A 456 6.03 -21.89 -4.67
CA ALA A 456 5.67 -21.36 -3.37
C ALA A 456 6.33 -22.15 -2.22
N GLN A 457 6.41 -23.50 -2.35
CA GLN A 457 7.13 -24.35 -1.37
C GLN A 457 8.61 -23.98 -1.26
N ARG A 458 9.30 -23.78 -2.39
CA ARG A 458 10.72 -23.40 -2.39
C ARG A 458 10.93 -21.98 -1.83
N GLU A 459 10.04 -21.06 -2.18
CA GLU A 459 10.11 -19.66 -1.71
C GLU A 459 9.97 -19.60 -0.18
N ILE A 460 8.91 -20.20 0.37
CA ILE A 460 8.69 -20.18 1.82
C ILE A 460 9.78 -20.92 2.60
N THR A 461 10.31 -22.02 2.03
CA THR A 461 11.43 -22.76 2.63
C THR A 461 12.70 -21.91 2.68
N ALA A 462 12.99 -21.17 1.63
CA ALA A 462 14.15 -20.28 1.59
C ALA A 462 14.01 -19.15 2.63
N ILE A 463 12.82 -18.52 2.73
CA ILE A 463 12.55 -17.47 3.73
C ILE A 463 12.67 -18.05 5.13
N ARG A 464 12.07 -19.20 5.43
CA ARG A 464 12.18 -19.85 6.73
C ARG A 464 13.64 -20.14 7.11
N THR A 465 14.42 -20.75 6.20
CA THR A 465 15.82 -21.08 6.43
C THR A 465 16.65 -19.83 6.75
N LEU A 466 16.36 -18.73 6.04
CA LEU A 466 16.99 -17.44 6.29
C LEU A 466 16.65 -16.92 7.68
N CYS A 467 15.38 -16.93 8.07
CA CYS A 467 14.92 -16.50 9.39
C CYS A 467 15.58 -17.32 10.50
N GLU A 468 15.60 -18.65 10.36
CA GLU A 468 16.25 -19.54 11.31
C GLU A 468 17.75 -19.23 11.47
N SER A 469 18.46 -18.94 10.38
CA SER A 469 19.89 -18.59 10.44
C SER A 469 20.15 -17.28 11.22
N MET A 470 19.15 -16.40 11.32
CA MET A 470 19.19 -15.14 12.07
C MET A 470 18.57 -15.25 13.48
N GLY A 471 18.03 -16.42 13.86
CA GLY A 471 17.30 -16.58 15.11
C GLY A 471 15.95 -15.86 15.14
N ILE A 472 15.33 -15.63 13.99
CA ILE A 472 14.05 -14.92 13.82
C ILE A 472 12.97 -15.97 13.55
N GLU A 473 11.81 -15.86 14.20
CA GLU A 473 10.65 -16.71 13.94
C GLU A 473 9.90 -16.22 12.67
N CYS A 474 9.38 -17.16 11.89
CA CYS A 474 8.55 -16.87 10.73
C CYS A 474 7.07 -17.07 11.10
N LEU A 475 6.28 -16.00 11.09
CA LEU A 475 4.85 -16.00 11.32
C LEU A 475 4.10 -15.80 10.01
N LEU A 476 3.24 -16.75 9.67
CA LEU A 476 2.40 -16.68 8.47
C LEU A 476 1.00 -16.21 8.84
N ASP A 477 0.60 -15.03 8.34
CA ASP A 477 -0.73 -14.45 8.52
C ASP A 477 -1.65 -14.76 7.33
N GLN A 478 -2.97 -14.59 7.47
CA GLN A 478 -3.97 -14.81 6.41
C GLN A 478 -4.04 -16.27 5.89
N VAL A 479 -3.71 -17.26 6.73
CA VAL A 479 -3.90 -18.67 6.40
C VAL A 479 -5.38 -19.01 6.58
N ASN A 480 -6.13 -18.94 5.47
CA ASN A 480 -7.59 -19.07 5.49
C ASN A 480 -8.09 -20.43 4.95
N ASN A 481 -7.22 -21.19 4.29
CA ASN A 481 -7.53 -22.52 3.78
C ASN A 481 -6.96 -23.61 4.71
N PRO A 482 -7.80 -24.45 5.34
CA PRO A 482 -7.33 -25.54 6.20
C PRO A 482 -6.41 -26.54 5.49
N LEU A 483 -6.53 -26.69 4.16
CA LEU A 483 -5.71 -27.61 3.37
C LEU A 483 -4.23 -27.21 3.31
N ASP A 484 -3.91 -25.94 3.58
CA ASP A 484 -2.54 -25.45 3.60
C ASP A 484 -1.80 -25.77 4.92
N LEU A 485 -2.52 -26.09 6.00
CA LEU A 485 -1.93 -26.30 7.32
C LEU A 485 -0.94 -27.46 7.37
N ARG A 486 -1.30 -28.59 6.74
CA ARG A 486 -0.41 -29.77 6.69
C ARG A 486 0.85 -29.50 5.88
N PRO A 487 0.80 -28.98 4.64
CA PRO A 487 1.99 -28.58 3.90
C PRO A 487 2.88 -27.57 4.65
N LEU A 488 2.30 -26.58 5.32
CA LEU A 488 3.05 -25.62 6.14
C LEU A 488 3.82 -26.30 7.27
N LYS A 489 3.18 -27.23 7.98
CA LYS A 489 3.81 -28.00 9.05
C LYS A 489 4.95 -28.87 8.51
N GLU A 490 4.75 -29.57 7.38
CA GLU A 490 5.77 -30.40 6.71
C GLU A 490 6.96 -29.56 6.23
N LEU A 491 6.73 -28.33 5.78
CA LEU A 491 7.77 -27.37 5.39
C LEU A 491 8.45 -26.69 6.59
N GLY A 492 8.02 -26.99 7.83
CA GLY A 492 8.65 -26.51 9.06
C GLY A 492 8.18 -25.12 9.50
N ILE A 493 7.12 -24.56 8.93
CA ILE A 493 6.48 -23.36 9.43
C ILE A 493 5.72 -23.71 10.72
N ASP A 494 5.97 -22.96 11.78
CA ASP A 494 5.38 -23.24 13.08
C ASP A 494 4.27 -22.24 13.44
N LEU A 495 4.52 -20.96 13.30
CA LEU A 495 3.57 -19.92 13.72
C LEU A 495 2.66 -19.53 12.57
N VAL A 496 1.36 -19.71 12.76
CA VAL A 496 0.34 -19.40 11.75
C VAL A 496 -0.85 -18.68 12.37
N GLN A 497 -1.44 -17.77 11.60
CA GLN A 497 -2.63 -17.00 11.94
C GLN A 497 -3.57 -16.96 10.75
N GLY A 498 -4.88 -17.07 11.00
CA GLY A 498 -5.90 -16.99 9.96
C GLY A 498 -7.22 -17.62 10.36
N SER A 499 -8.23 -17.45 9.52
CA SER A 499 -9.58 -17.98 9.75
C SER A 499 -9.67 -19.52 9.69
N ALA A 500 -8.65 -20.19 9.10
CA ALA A 500 -8.54 -21.64 9.14
C ALA A 500 -8.32 -22.20 10.56
N LEU A 501 -7.81 -21.36 11.48
CA LEU A 501 -7.40 -21.80 12.83
C LEU A 501 -8.24 -21.18 13.94
N ALA A 502 -8.50 -19.86 13.87
CA ALA A 502 -9.20 -19.16 14.93
C ALA A 502 -10.01 -17.96 14.41
N ALA A 503 -11.18 -17.77 14.98
CA ALA A 503 -11.98 -16.56 14.76
C ALA A 503 -11.40 -15.36 15.52
N VAL A 504 -11.74 -14.17 15.07
CA VAL A 504 -11.45 -12.91 15.78
C VAL A 504 -12.45 -12.73 16.91
N ARG A 505 -11.95 -12.54 18.15
CA ARG A 505 -12.75 -12.47 19.38
C ARG A 505 -12.34 -11.29 20.27
N PRO A 506 -13.18 -10.84 21.22
CA PRO A 506 -12.77 -9.82 22.19
C PRO A 506 -11.48 -10.21 22.92
N LEU A 507 -10.52 -9.27 23.01
CA LEU A 507 -9.19 -9.54 23.59
C LEU A 507 -9.27 -10.10 25.01
N GLY A 508 -10.14 -9.55 25.85
CA GLY A 508 -10.31 -10.00 27.23
C GLY A 508 -10.81 -11.45 27.34
N ASP A 509 -11.69 -11.88 26.43
CA ASP A 509 -12.25 -13.24 26.44
C ASP A 509 -11.19 -14.27 26.00
N VAL A 510 -10.40 -13.91 24.97
CA VAL A 510 -9.31 -14.78 24.51
C VAL A 510 -8.20 -14.92 25.56
N LEU A 511 -7.81 -13.80 26.23
CA LEU A 511 -6.83 -13.82 27.31
C LEU A 511 -7.32 -14.65 28.51
N ALA A 512 -8.61 -14.59 28.83
CA ALA A 512 -9.20 -15.35 29.93
C ALA A 512 -9.46 -16.84 29.60
N GLY A 513 -9.15 -17.27 28.38
CA GLY A 513 -9.40 -18.64 27.93
C GLY A 513 -10.88 -19.02 27.90
N ARG A 514 -11.79 -18.02 27.77
CA ARG A 514 -13.23 -18.29 27.69
C ARG A 514 -13.54 -18.93 26.34
N GLU A 515 -14.17 -20.10 26.36
CA GLU A 515 -14.65 -20.77 25.15
C GLU A 515 -15.92 -20.08 24.61
N ASP A 516 -16.09 -20.07 23.27
CA ASP A 516 -17.36 -19.64 22.67
C ASP A 516 -18.45 -20.70 22.92
N GLU A 517 -19.52 -20.35 23.57
CA GLU A 517 -20.72 -21.21 23.66
C GLU A 517 -21.44 -21.36 22.30
N GLY A 518 -20.89 -20.89 21.18
CA GLY A 518 -21.70 -20.72 19.96
C GLY A 518 -21.10 -20.96 18.57
N LEU A 519 -19.84 -21.33 18.35
CA LEU A 519 -19.36 -21.65 16.98
C LEU A 519 -18.10 -22.52 16.98
N LEU A 520 -18.31 -23.78 16.58
CA LEU A 520 -17.37 -24.85 16.25
C LEU A 520 -16.49 -25.38 17.41
N PRO A 521 -16.51 -26.70 17.61
CA PRO A 521 -15.77 -27.35 18.69
C PRO A 521 -14.26 -27.22 18.51
N ALA A 522 -13.57 -27.02 19.62
CA ALA A 522 -12.14 -27.29 19.73
C ALA A 522 -11.86 -28.70 19.24
N GLY A 523 -11.17 -28.83 18.14
CA GLY A 523 -10.86 -30.13 17.54
C GLY A 523 -11.05 -30.11 16.03
N VAL A 524 -10.42 -29.18 15.34
CA VAL A 524 -10.04 -29.46 13.94
C VAL A 524 -8.93 -30.52 14.03
N MET A 525 -9.35 -31.79 14.13
CA MET A 525 -8.41 -32.89 13.89
C MET A 525 -7.81 -32.65 12.52
N ILE A 526 -6.53 -32.35 12.48
CA ILE A 526 -5.75 -32.39 11.24
C ILE A 526 -5.91 -33.82 10.75
N PRO A 527 -6.52 -34.09 9.58
CA PRO A 527 -6.63 -35.45 9.08
C PRO A 527 -5.22 -36.06 9.02
N VAL A 528 -5.04 -37.21 9.64
CA VAL A 528 -3.79 -37.97 9.72
C VAL A 528 -3.33 -38.38 8.32
#